data_30e9596841450ea927a861961bc42ee3
#
_entry.id   30e9596841450ea927a861961bc42ee3
#
_cell.length_a   1.000
_cell.length_b   1.000
_cell.length_c   1.000
_cell.angle_alpha   90.00
_cell.angle_beta   90.00
_cell.angle_gamma   90.00
#
_symmetry.space_group_name_H-M   'P 1'
#
loop_
_entity.id
_entity.type
_entity.pdbx_description
1 polymer ?
#
loop_
_entity_poly.entity_id
_entity_poly.type
_entity_poly.pdbx_seq_one_letter_code
_entity_poly.pdbx_strand_id
1 'polypeptide(L)'
;MRYGAWQRRLALMMRAPTKEEVEAFIAEDVRPALQQVARELTDRGRPANIETDETGSIALRSPAENQRDFVYGVSLASLPIPNFAPLATRRPEQRYEARTYFSSGGRGYDIMGLNRDQLIADVLVQFERYLHLTQSPASQLLHAAPEHTSSE
;
A
#
# COMPACT_ATOMS: atom_id res chain seq x y z
N MET A 1 -20.88 -19.35 -3.61
CA MET A 1 -20.40 -19.29 -2.23
C MET A 1 -19.29 -18.27 -2.12
N ARG A 2 -19.45 -17.34 -1.20
CA ARG A 2 -18.40 -16.37 -0.97
C ARG A 2 -17.43 -16.90 0.08
N TYR A 3 -16.17 -16.94 -0.29
CA TYR A 3 -15.14 -17.27 0.67
C TYR A 3 -14.91 -16.09 1.60
N GLY A 4 -14.64 -16.36 2.86
CA GLY A 4 -14.17 -15.34 3.77
C GLY A 4 -12.78 -14.86 3.37
N ALA A 5 -12.34 -13.76 3.98
CA ALA A 5 -11.07 -13.15 3.61
C ALA A 5 -9.89 -14.09 3.82
N TRP A 6 -9.86 -14.82 4.94
CA TRP A 6 -8.75 -15.73 5.22
C TRP A 6 -8.75 -16.93 4.25
N GLN A 7 -9.92 -17.33 3.76
CA GLN A 7 -10.02 -18.42 2.80
C GLN A 7 -9.43 -18.01 1.45
N ARG A 8 -9.66 -16.77 1.02
CA ARG A 8 -9.03 -16.24 -0.18
C ARG A 8 -7.52 -16.22 -0.04
N ARG A 9 -7.03 -15.78 1.12
CA ARG A 9 -5.60 -15.76 1.38
C ARG A 9 -5.01 -17.16 1.36
N LEU A 10 -5.71 -18.11 1.96
CA LEU A 10 -5.25 -19.49 1.96
C LEU A 10 -5.15 -20.05 0.54
N ALA A 11 -6.15 -19.78 -0.27
CA ALA A 11 -6.15 -20.24 -1.66
C ALA A 11 -4.95 -19.67 -2.43
N LEU A 12 -4.61 -18.41 -2.19
CA LEU A 12 -3.48 -17.77 -2.85
C LEU A 12 -2.13 -18.31 -2.35
N MET A 13 -2.08 -18.77 -1.11
CA MET A 13 -0.87 -19.44 -0.60
C MET A 13 -0.64 -20.78 -1.27
N MET A 14 -1.72 -21.45 -1.62
CA MET A 14 -1.62 -22.78 -2.25
C MET A 14 -1.38 -22.69 -3.76
N ARG A 15 -1.75 -21.60 -4.38
CA ARG A 15 -1.54 -21.36 -5.79
C ARG A 15 -1.13 -19.89 -5.99
N ALA A 16 0.08 -19.69 -6.45
CA ALA A 16 0.58 -18.34 -6.68
C ALA A 16 -0.29 -17.64 -7.74
N PRO A 17 -0.65 -16.38 -7.53
CA PRO A 17 -1.44 -15.65 -8.51
C PRO A 17 -0.62 -15.36 -9.76
N THR A 18 -1.31 -15.29 -10.89
CA THR A 18 -0.68 -14.92 -12.15
C THR A 18 -0.54 -13.39 -12.21
N LYS A 19 0.28 -12.92 -13.15
CA LYS A 19 0.43 -11.49 -13.39
C LYS A 19 -0.91 -10.83 -13.68
N GLU A 20 -1.73 -11.48 -14.51
CA GLU A 20 -3.03 -10.96 -14.91
C GLU A 20 -3.99 -10.87 -13.72
N GLU A 21 -3.92 -11.85 -12.83
CA GLU A 21 -4.75 -11.84 -11.63
C GLU A 21 -4.38 -10.68 -10.71
N VAL A 22 -3.09 -10.38 -10.57
CA VAL A 22 -2.65 -9.26 -9.74
C VAL A 22 -3.06 -7.93 -10.39
N GLU A 23 -2.88 -7.81 -11.70
CA GLU A 23 -3.31 -6.60 -12.40
C GLU A 23 -4.80 -6.36 -12.26
N ALA A 24 -5.60 -7.42 -12.37
CA ALA A 24 -7.05 -7.31 -12.19
C ALA A 24 -7.40 -6.92 -10.76
N PHE A 25 -6.70 -7.48 -9.78
CA PHE A 25 -6.93 -7.14 -8.38
C PHE A 25 -6.64 -5.66 -8.13
N ILE A 26 -5.55 -5.14 -8.68
CA ILE A 26 -5.21 -3.73 -8.52
C ILE A 26 -6.27 -2.84 -9.17
N ALA A 27 -6.73 -3.20 -10.36
CA ALA A 27 -7.71 -2.39 -11.09
C ALA A 27 -9.12 -2.48 -10.48
N GLU A 28 -9.51 -3.65 -10.02
CA GLU A 28 -10.91 -3.91 -9.64
C GLU A 28 -11.16 -3.82 -8.14
N ASP A 29 -10.15 -4.10 -7.31
CA ASP A 29 -10.32 -4.09 -5.86
C ASP A 29 -9.57 -2.95 -5.20
N VAL A 30 -8.30 -2.75 -5.57
CA VAL A 30 -7.47 -1.73 -4.92
C VAL A 30 -7.90 -0.34 -5.33
N ARG A 31 -8.08 -0.09 -6.62
CA ARG A 31 -8.45 1.24 -7.11
C ARG A 31 -9.73 1.77 -6.46
N PRO A 32 -10.84 1.01 -6.44
CA PRO A 32 -12.05 1.52 -5.80
C PRO A 32 -11.88 1.78 -4.30
N ALA A 33 -11.11 0.94 -3.62
CA ALA A 33 -10.84 1.14 -2.19
C ALA A 33 -10.07 2.45 -1.96
N LEU A 34 -9.02 2.68 -2.72
CA LEU A 34 -8.23 3.91 -2.59
C LEU A 34 -9.04 5.13 -2.99
N GLN A 35 -9.88 5.02 -4.03
CA GLN A 35 -10.75 6.12 -4.43
C GLN A 35 -11.73 6.48 -3.33
N GLN A 36 -12.27 5.50 -2.64
CA GLN A 36 -13.19 5.74 -1.54
C GLN A 36 -12.52 6.46 -0.39
N VAL A 37 -11.31 6.06 -0.03
CA VAL A 37 -10.54 6.73 1.02
C VAL A 37 -10.16 8.15 0.60
N ALA A 38 -9.73 8.34 -0.65
CA ALA A 38 -9.38 9.67 -1.16
C ALA A 38 -10.56 10.61 -1.09
N ARG A 39 -11.74 10.12 -1.45
CA ARG A 39 -12.96 10.92 -1.41
C ARG A 39 -13.30 11.32 0.03
N GLU A 40 -13.19 10.37 0.94
CA GLU A 40 -13.50 10.66 2.34
C GLU A 40 -12.51 11.66 2.94
N LEU A 41 -11.23 11.53 2.63
CA LEU A 41 -10.21 12.48 3.09
C LEU A 41 -10.50 13.87 2.55
N THR A 42 -10.82 13.97 1.28
CA THR A 42 -11.14 15.25 0.65
C THR A 42 -12.37 15.88 1.28
N ASP A 43 -13.39 15.08 1.53
CA ASP A 43 -14.63 15.57 2.16
C ASP A 43 -14.39 16.08 3.57
N ARG A 44 -13.35 15.57 4.24
CA ARG A 44 -13.00 16.01 5.60
C ARG A 44 -11.97 17.12 5.61
N GLY A 45 -11.68 17.73 4.46
CA GLY A 45 -10.79 18.86 4.38
C GLY A 45 -9.33 18.51 4.13
N ARG A 46 -9.02 17.25 3.87
CA ARG A 46 -7.65 16.84 3.56
C ARG A 46 -7.59 16.36 2.11
N PRO A 47 -7.08 17.20 1.21
CA PRO A 47 -7.04 16.83 -0.21
C PRO A 47 -6.26 15.54 -0.43
N ALA A 48 -6.80 14.70 -1.29
CA ALA A 48 -6.17 13.44 -1.64
C ALA A 48 -6.55 13.07 -3.06
N ASN A 49 -5.63 12.45 -3.77
CA ASN A 49 -5.89 12.02 -5.15
C ASN A 49 -5.25 10.68 -5.42
N ILE A 50 -5.65 10.08 -6.53
CA ILE A 50 -5.13 8.81 -6.98
C ILE A 50 -4.17 9.07 -8.13
N GLU A 51 -2.99 8.47 -8.05
CA GLU A 51 -1.98 8.56 -9.10
C GLU A 51 -1.73 7.16 -9.65
N THR A 52 -1.59 7.08 -10.97
CA THR A 52 -1.22 5.84 -11.63
C THR A 52 -0.02 6.12 -12.54
N ASP A 53 0.82 5.11 -12.72
CA ASP A 53 1.94 5.23 -13.63
C ASP A 53 1.84 4.21 -14.77
N GLU A 54 2.82 4.22 -15.64
CA GLU A 54 2.81 3.37 -16.83
C GLU A 54 2.94 1.89 -16.50
N THR A 55 3.46 1.58 -15.32
CA THR A 55 3.67 0.18 -14.91
C THR A 55 2.41 -0.42 -14.30
N GLY A 56 1.35 0.36 -14.14
CA GLY A 56 0.13 -0.12 -13.52
C GLY A 56 0.10 0.06 -12.01
N SER A 57 1.13 0.67 -11.44
CA SER A 57 1.10 1.01 -10.01
C SER A 57 0.07 2.08 -9.75
N ILE A 58 -0.57 1.99 -8.60
CA ILE A 58 -1.58 2.96 -8.17
C ILE A 58 -1.23 3.45 -6.78
N ALA A 59 -1.45 4.72 -6.52
CA ALA A 59 -1.14 5.29 -5.21
C ALA A 59 -2.18 6.31 -4.81
N LEU A 60 -2.52 6.28 -3.53
CA LEU A 60 -3.26 7.35 -2.88
C LEU A 60 -2.23 8.33 -2.33
N ARG A 61 -2.33 9.59 -2.72
CA ARG A 61 -1.44 10.64 -2.24
C ARG A 61 -2.24 11.75 -1.61
N SER A 62 -1.84 12.13 -0.40
CA SER A 62 -2.42 13.28 0.30
C SER A 62 -1.29 14.25 0.60
N PRO A 63 -1.22 15.40 -0.10
CA PRO A 63 -0.14 16.35 0.10
C PRO A 63 -0.18 17.00 1.46
N ALA A 64 1.00 17.38 1.96
CA ALA A 64 1.15 18.11 3.19
C ALA A 64 2.13 19.25 2.97
N GLU A 65 1.93 20.38 3.68
CA GLU A 65 2.71 21.58 3.41
C GLU A 65 4.10 21.54 4.04
N ASN A 66 4.20 21.21 5.30
CA ASN A 66 5.47 21.29 6.02
C ASN A 66 5.99 19.93 6.47
N GLN A 67 5.56 18.89 5.79
CA GLN A 67 5.95 17.55 6.14
C GLN A 67 5.82 16.67 4.91
N ARG A 68 6.27 15.44 5.04
CA ARG A 68 6.19 14.48 3.96
C ARG A 68 4.73 14.17 3.61
N ASP A 69 4.43 14.08 2.33
CA ASP A 69 3.11 13.67 1.88
C ASP A 69 2.79 12.27 2.39
N PHE A 70 1.51 12.01 2.61
CA PHE A 70 1.07 10.64 2.84
C PHE A 70 0.93 9.94 1.50
N VAL A 71 1.57 8.80 1.35
CA VAL A 71 1.44 7.97 0.15
C VAL A 71 1.20 6.53 0.57
N TYR A 72 0.17 5.93 0.02
CA TYR A 72 -0.10 4.50 0.10
C TYR A 72 -0.18 3.98 -1.32
N GLY A 73 0.80 3.21 -1.73
CA GLY A 73 0.86 2.73 -3.09
C GLY A 73 0.83 1.21 -3.17
N VAL A 74 0.41 0.71 -4.32
CA VAL A 74 0.38 -0.71 -4.61
C VAL A 74 0.94 -0.92 -6.01
N SER A 75 1.89 -1.81 -6.12
CA SER A 75 2.51 -2.14 -7.39
C SER A 75 2.51 -3.63 -7.63
N LEU A 76 2.53 -4.01 -8.89
CA LEU A 76 2.75 -5.39 -9.29
C LEU A 76 4.21 -5.73 -9.05
N ALA A 77 4.46 -6.71 -8.21
CA ALA A 77 5.81 -7.17 -7.91
C ALA A 77 5.98 -8.60 -8.36
N SER A 78 7.18 -8.92 -8.79
CA SER A 78 7.53 -10.24 -9.27
C SER A 78 8.70 -10.75 -8.43
N LEU A 79 8.53 -11.93 -7.86
CA LEU A 79 9.56 -12.54 -7.02
C LEU A 79 9.85 -13.94 -7.56
N PRO A 80 11.14 -14.32 -7.62
CA PRO A 80 11.46 -15.69 -8.00
C PRO A 80 11.04 -16.65 -6.90
N ILE A 81 10.41 -17.74 -7.27
CA ILE A 81 10.06 -18.79 -6.32
C ILE A 81 11.33 -19.62 -6.08
N PRO A 82 11.76 -19.78 -4.83
CA PRO A 82 12.92 -20.62 -4.56
C PRO A 82 12.64 -22.04 -5.04
N ASN A 83 13.52 -22.54 -5.89
CA ASN A 83 13.39 -23.88 -6.40
C ASN A 83 14.22 -24.82 -5.54
N PHE A 84 13.58 -25.44 -4.58
CA PHE A 84 14.25 -26.41 -3.72
C PHE A 84 14.33 -27.80 -4.34
N ALA A 85 13.68 -27.99 -5.49
CA ALA A 85 13.68 -29.29 -6.12
C ALA A 85 14.97 -29.44 -6.96
N PRO A 86 15.64 -30.59 -6.86
CA PRO A 86 16.86 -30.83 -7.64
C PRO A 86 16.57 -31.07 -9.13
N LEU A 87 15.38 -30.75 -9.58
CA LEU A 87 15.00 -30.95 -10.98
C LEU A 87 15.46 -29.74 -11.79
N ALA A 88 16.63 -29.88 -12.37
CA ALA A 88 17.25 -28.82 -13.17
C ALA A 88 16.45 -28.45 -14.42
N THR A 89 15.37 -29.15 -14.70
CA THR A 89 14.58 -28.94 -15.90
C THR A 89 13.39 -28.03 -15.73
N ARG A 90 13.06 -27.63 -14.49
CA ARG A 90 11.96 -26.71 -14.25
C ARG A 90 12.41 -25.28 -14.48
N ARG A 91 11.62 -24.56 -15.29
CA ARG A 91 11.80 -23.13 -15.41
C ARG A 91 11.56 -22.50 -14.04
N PRO A 92 12.38 -21.50 -13.66
CA PRO A 92 12.07 -20.75 -12.43
C PRO A 92 10.71 -20.10 -12.63
N GLU A 93 9.77 -20.49 -11.80
CA GLU A 93 8.46 -19.84 -11.77
C GLU A 93 8.59 -18.53 -11.02
N GLN A 94 7.94 -17.52 -11.55
CA GLN A 94 7.86 -16.23 -10.87
C GLN A 94 6.56 -16.15 -10.13
N ARG A 95 6.64 -15.68 -8.92
CA ARG A 95 5.48 -15.38 -8.12
C ARG A 95 5.17 -13.90 -8.25
N TYR A 96 3.92 -13.57 -8.49
CA TYR A 96 3.47 -12.20 -8.59
C TYR A 96 2.67 -11.83 -7.36
N GLU A 97 2.79 -10.60 -6.94
CA GLU A 97 2.07 -10.12 -5.79
C GLU A 97 1.71 -8.65 -5.95
N ALA A 98 0.69 -8.21 -5.19
CA ALA A 98 0.33 -6.81 -5.11
C ALA A 98 1.01 -6.25 -3.87
N ARG A 99 2.13 -5.55 -4.09
CA ARG A 99 3.00 -5.12 -3.00
C ARG A 99 2.79 -3.65 -2.68
N THR A 100 2.63 -3.37 -1.41
CA THR A 100 2.46 -1.99 -0.95
C THR A 100 3.78 -1.25 -0.87
N TYR A 101 3.71 0.08 -0.92
CA TYR A 101 4.82 0.96 -0.62
C TYR A 101 4.27 2.25 0.00
N PHE A 102 5.07 2.90 0.84
CA PHE A 102 4.60 4.03 1.65
C PHE A 102 5.63 5.15 1.68
N SER A 103 5.15 6.39 1.78
CA SER A 103 6.04 7.53 1.96
C SER A 103 6.69 7.55 3.33
N SER A 104 6.06 6.95 4.34
CA SER A 104 6.61 6.91 5.68
C SER A 104 7.76 5.92 5.83
N GLY A 105 8.11 5.23 4.75
CA GLY A 105 9.11 4.18 4.81
C GLY A 105 8.54 2.89 5.35
N GLY A 106 9.42 1.97 5.67
CA GLY A 106 8.98 0.67 6.11
C GLY A 106 8.84 -0.29 4.94
N ARG A 107 8.77 -1.56 5.27
CA ARG A 107 8.65 -2.61 4.27
C ARG A 107 7.24 -2.70 3.73
N GLY A 108 7.15 -2.81 2.42
CA GLY A 108 5.90 -3.17 1.81
C GLY A 108 5.58 -4.65 2.03
N TYR A 109 4.35 -5.00 1.78
CA TYR A 109 3.88 -6.37 1.94
C TYR A 109 2.82 -6.66 0.88
N ASP A 110 2.54 -7.94 0.70
CA ASP A 110 1.56 -8.41 -0.26
C ASP A 110 0.16 -8.27 0.31
N ILE A 111 -0.71 -7.57 -0.42
CA ILE A 111 -2.11 -7.40 -0.03
C ILE A 111 -3.06 -8.19 -0.92
N MET A 112 -2.53 -9.05 -1.77
CA MET A 112 -3.35 -9.85 -2.66
C MET A 112 -4.41 -10.63 -1.88
N GLY A 113 -5.63 -10.60 -2.35
CA GLY A 113 -6.72 -11.33 -1.73
C GLY A 113 -7.49 -10.60 -0.64
N LEU A 114 -7.07 -9.41 -0.24
CA LEU A 114 -7.85 -8.63 0.71
C LEU A 114 -9.12 -8.11 0.04
N ASN A 115 -10.21 -8.07 0.79
CA ASN A 115 -11.44 -7.47 0.29
C ASN A 115 -11.39 -5.95 0.47
N ARG A 116 -12.43 -5.26 -0.03
CA ARG A 116 -12.44 -3.80 0.00
C ARG A 116 -12.32 -3.25 1.42
N ASP A 117 -13.08 -3.79 2.36
CA ASP A 117 -13.04 -3.30 3.75
C ASP A 117 -11.68 -3.52 4.38
N GLN A 118 -11.04 -4.63 4.08
CA GLN A 118 -9.70 -4.91 4.58
C GLN A 118 -8.66 -3.99 3.95
N LEU A 119 -8.82 -3.69 2.67
CA LEU A 119 -7.92 -2.75 1.99
C LEU A 119 -8.05 -1.36 2.61
N ILE A 120 -9.28 -0.91 2.84
CA ILE A 120 -9.50 0.39 3.49
C ILE A 120 -8.91 0.39 4.90
N ALA A 121 -9.13 -0.68 5.65
CA ALA A 121 -8.57 -0.78 7.00
C ALA A 121 -7.05 -0.70 6.98
N ASP A 122 -6.42 -1.34 6.00
CA ASP A 122 -4.97 -1.31 5.88
C ASP A 122 -4.47 0.10 5.56
N VAL A 123 -5.15 0.81 4.67
CA VAL A 123 -4.82 2.20 4.38
C VAL A 123 -4.90 3.05 5.64
N LEU A 124 -5.97 2.84 6.44
CA LEU A 124 -6.15 3.61 7.67
C LEU A 124 -5.06 3.32 8.70
N VAL A 125 -4.62 2.06 8.79
CA VAL A 125 -3.50 1.72 9.67
C VAL A 125 -2.24 2.48 9.26
N GLN A 126 -1.96 2.54 7.97
CA GLN A 126 -0.79 3.25 7.48
C GLN A 126 -0.93 4.77 7.62
N PHE A 127 -2.14 5.28 7.45
CA PHE A 127 -2.39 6.70 7.65
C PHE A 127 -2.21 7.08 9.12
N GLU A 128 -2.70 6.26 10.03
CA GLU A 128 -2.51 6.49 11.46
C GLU A 128 -1.01 6.48 11.81
N ARG A 129 -0.28 5.53 11.25
CA ARG A 129 1.16 5.47 11.45
C ARG A 129 1.86 6.72 10.91
N TYR A 130 1.44 7.17 9.74
CA TYR A 130 1.97 8.39 9.14
C TYR A 130 1.70 9.59 10.05
N LEU A 131 0.50 9.70 10.60
CA LEU A 131 0.16 10.79 11.52
C LEU A 131 1.04 10.76 12.78
N HIS A 132 1.26 9.58 13.32
CA HIS A 132 2.15 9.45 14.49
C HIS A 132 3.56 9.87 14.19
N LEU A 133 4.09 9.47 13.04
CA LEU A 133 5.46 9.81 12.66
C LEU A 133 5.63 11.29 12.39
N THR A 134 4.63 11.94 11.81
CA THR A 134 4.72 13.35 11.46
C THR A 134 4.33 14.27 12.60
N GLN A 135 3.59 13.78 13.59
CA GLN A 135 3.15 14.56 14.73
C GLN A 135 3.90 14.23 16.01
N SER A 136 4.89 13.35 15.95
CA SER A 136 5.66 13.02 17.13
C SER A 136 6.52 14.21 17.54
N PRO A 137 6.87 14.35 18.84
CA PRO A 137 7.73 15.43 19.28
C PRO A 137 9.06 15.48 18.54
N ALA A 138 9.66 14.34 18.25
CA ALA A 138 10.93 14.30 17.52
C ALA A 138 10.76 14.84 16.11
N SER A 139 9.68 14.46 15.43
CA SER A 139 9.41 14.93 14.08
C SER A 139 9.12 16.43 14.07
N GLN A 140 8.37 16.92 15.06
CA GLN A 140 8.08 18.34 15.17
C GLN A 140 9.34 19.16 15.41
N LEU A 141 10.26 18.65 16.20
CA LEU A 141 11.52 19.34 16.42
C LEU A 141 12.34 19.46 15.14
N LEU A 142 12.32 18.43 14.30
CA LEU A 142 13.04 18.46 13.04
C LEU A 142 12.48 19.47 12.06
N HIS A 143 11.17 19.69 12.09
CA HIS A 143 10.52 20.53 11.09
C HIS A 143 10.23 21.95 11.62
N ALA A 144 10.08 22.12 12.90
CA ALA A 144 9.67 23.39 13.49
C ALA A 144 10.69 23.99 14.42
N ALA A 145 11.87 23.39 14.55
CA ALA A 145 12.89 23.86 15.47
C ALA A 145 13.22 25.35 15.36
N PRO A 146 13.36 25.93 14.16
CA PRO A 146 13.71 27.34 14.06
C PRO A 146 12.69 28.27 14.67
N GLU A 147 11.46 27.83 14.78
CA GLU A 147 10.39 28.70 15.30
C GLU A 147 10.32 28.71 16.81
N HIS A 148 10.87 27.67 17.44
CA HIS A 148 10.77 27.56 18.88
C HIS A 148 11.79 28.37 19.65
N THR A 149 12.79 28.85 18.98
CA THR A 149 13.84 29.58 19.63
C THR A 149 13.47 31.00 20.00
N SER A 150 12.37 31.50 19.48
CA SER A 150 11.95 32.88 19.70
C SER A 150 10.96 33.03 20.83
N SER A 151 10.74 32.01 21.59
CA SER A 151 9.69 32.02 22.59
C SER A 151 10.11 32.70 23.88
N GLU A 152 10.94 33.63 23.81
CA GLU A 152 11.27 34.42 25.00
C GLU A 152 10.66 35.79 24.98
#